data_7b04638ffeb4440a5432df0e075712c9
#
_entry.id   7b04638ffeb4440a5432df0e075712c9
#
_cell.length_a   1.000
_cell.length_b   1.000
_cell.length_c   1.000
_cell.angle_alpha   90.00
_cell.angle_beta   90.00
_cell.angle_gamma   90.00
#
_symmetry.space_group_name_H-M   'P 1'
#
loop_
_entity.id
_entity.type
_entity.pdbx_description
1 polymer ?
#
loop_
_entity_poly.entity_id
_entity_poly.type
_entity_poly.pdbx_seq_one_letter_code
_entity_poly.pdbx_strand_id
1 'polypeptide(L)'
;HYSSRRQRQMCIRDSYNSNTTTFLEDDMEAYLGTVLIRFAHILFGVLWIGLLYYFNFVQTEYFKDSEPSAKSDVVQKLVPNALWYFRWAAAFTFLTGLYLLYWLSITVNIGIVLGSLMGTLMAANVWFVIWPNQKKVIAGAPDAADAGAKAGLASRTNTLFSLPMLYLMVFSAHGGSLPMIAVTDMTGLWVGIAIIVLIEANALFGKMNPLITSVKAVIHSGLLLTLVFGILVHYL
;
A
#
# COMPACT_ATOMS: atom_id res chain seq x y z
N HIS A 1 58.75 -15.60 28.77
CA HIS A 1 57.45 -16.17 29.13
C HIS A 1 56.33 -15.13 29.45
N TYR A 2 56.67 -13.90 29.77
CA TYR A 2 55.68 -12.85 30.14
C TYR A 2 55.02 -12.19 28.91
N SER A 3 55.70 -12.13 27.77
CA SER A 3 55.19 -11.47 26.55
C SER A 3 54.08 -12.26 25.86
N SER A 4 54.11 -13.58 25.88
CA SER A 4 53.13 -14.44 25.24
C SER A 4 51.74 -14.45 25.92
N ARG A 5 51.72 -14.26 27.26
CA ARG A 5 50.44 -14.15 28.00
C ARG A 5 49.70 -12.82 27.71
N ARG A 6 50.43 -11.71 27.63
CA ARG A 6 49.84 -10.40 27.27
C ARG A 6 49.33 -10.38 25.84
N GLN A 7 50.07 -10.97 24.90
CA GLN A 7 49.60 -11.08 23.51
C GLN A 7 48.35 -11.96 23.39
N ARG A 8 48.29 -13.09 24.11
CA ARG A 8 47.09 -13.93 24.14
C ARG A 8 45.87 -13.23 24.74
N GLN A 9 46.04 -12.47 25.82
CA GLN A 9 44.96 -11.71 26.44
C GLN A 9 44.49 -10.55 25.57
N MET A 10 45.39 -9.94 24.81
CA MET A 10 45.07 -8.88 23.85
C MET A 10 44.27 -9.45 22.66
N CYS A 11 44.73 -10.56 22.06
CA CYS A 11 43.98 -11.23 20.97
C CYS A 11 42.60 -11.74 21.41
N ILE A 12 42.45 -12.26 22.63
CA ILE A 12 41.14 -12.70 23.15
C ILE A 12 40.22 -11.49 23.38
N ARG A 13 40.74 -10.38 23.89
CA ARG A 13 39.98 -9.15 24.12
C ARG A 13 39.57 -8.49 22.82
N ASP A 14 40.44 -8.46 21.82
CA ASP A 14 40.14 -7.89 20.49
C ASP A 14 39.13 -8.76 19.72
N SER A 15 39.25 -10.09 19.82
CA SER A 15 38.26 -11.02 19.27
C SER A 15 36.91 -10.93 19.97
N TYR A 16 36.87 -10.74 21.28
CA TYR A 16 35.62 -10.54 22.03
C TYR A 16 34.99 -9.20 21.71
N ASN A 17 35.77 -8.12 21.62
CA ASN A 17 35.27 -6.79 21.23
C ASN A 17 34.78 -6.75 19.78
N SER A 18 35.46 -7.41 18.82
CA SER A 18 35.02 -7.46 17.43
C SER A 18 33.74 -8.27 17.30
N ASN A 19 33.59 -9.39 18.00
CA ASN A 19 32.34 -10.17 17.99
C ASN A 19 31.17 -9.42 18.64
N THR A 20 31.42 -8.61 19.67
CA THR A 20 30.37 -7.83 20.33
C THR A 20 29.93 -6.66 19.48
N THR A 21 30.84 -5.99 18.76
CA THR A 21 30.48 -4.89 17.86
C THR A 21 29.68 -5.39 16.64
N THR A 22 30.09 -6.49 16.01
CA THR A 22 29.34 -7.10 14.91
C THR A 22 27.97 -7.58 15.35
N PHE A 23 27.83 -8.17 16.53
CA PHE A 23 26.56 -8.62 17.08
C PHE A 23 25.61 -7.43 17.32
N LEU A 24 26.12 -6.32 17.88
CA LEU A 24 25.32 -5.09 18.07
C LEU A 24 24.94 -4.41 16.75
N GLU A 25 25.78 -4.47 15.75
CA GLU A 25 25.51 -3.95 14.41
C GLU A 25 24.41 -4.80 13.72
N ASP A 26 24.52 -6.13 13.77
CA ASP A 26 23.53 -7.05 13.21
C ASP A 26 22.15 -6.90 13.90
N ASP A 27 22.14 -6.78 15.23
CA ASP A 27 20.90 -6.55 16.00
C ASP A 27 20.28 -5.18 15.67
N MET A 28 21.08 -4.13 15.49
CA MET A 28 20.60 -2.81 15.11
C MET A 28 20.02 -2.80 13.69
N GLU A 29 20.70 -3.44 12.75
CA GLU A 29 20.24 -3.58 11.38
C GLU A 29 18.92 -4.36 11.31
N ALA A 30 18.82 -5.47 12.05
CA ALA A 30 17.60 -6.25 12.17
C ALA A 30 16.45 -5.43 12.79
N TYR A 31 16.74 -4.63 13.83
CA TYR A 31 15.75 -3.76 14.45
C TYR A 31 15.26 -2.67 13.48
N LEU A 32 16.16 -1.97 12.80
CA LEU A 32 15.81 -0.96 11.81
C LEU A 32 15.01 -1.57 10.66
N GLY A 33 15.48 -2.67 10.07
CA GLY A 33 14.85 -3.31 8.92
C GLY A 33 13.50 -3.96 9.24
N THR A 34 13.35 -4.58 10.40
CA THR A 34 12.15 -5.35 10.71
C THR A 34 11.12 -4.60 11.55
N VAL A 35 11.54 -3.75 12.47
CA VAL A 35 10.64 -3.08 13.41
C VAL A 35 10.33 -1.66 12.97
N LEU A 36 11.36 -0.81 12.84
CA LEU A 36 11.15 0.61 12.62
C LEU A 36 10.57 0.91 11.23
N ILE A 37 11.08 0.28 10.18
CA ILE A 37 10.54 0.48 8.83
C ILE A 37 9.15 -0.13 8.68
N ARG A 38 8.87 -1.28 9.32
CA ARG A 38 7.52 -1.86 9.36
C ARG A 38 6.55 -0.94 10.09
N PHE A 39 6.94 -0.38 11.21
CA PHE A 39 6.15 0.63 11.93
C PHE A 39 5.85 1.84 11.04
N ALA A 40 6.86 2.39 10.37
CA ALA A 40 6.68 3.51 9.45
C ALA A 40 5.73 3.15 8.29
N HIS A 41 5.87 1.95 7.70
CA HIS A 41 5.00 1.45 6.63
C HIS A 41 3.54 1.38 7.09
N ILE A 42 3.28 0.84 8.27
CA ILE A 42 1.93 0.76 8.85
C ILE A 42 1.39 2.16 9.14
N LEU A 43 2.19 3.04 9.74
CA LEU A 43 1.78 4.40 10.09
C LEU A 43 1.35 5.20 8.86
N PHE A 44 2.19 5.23 7.83
CA PHE A 44 1.86 5.90 6.57
C PHE A 44 0.72 5.20 5.83
N GLY A 45 0.64 3.88 5.90
CA GLY A 45 -0.46 3.09 5.35
C GLY A 45 -1.81 3.44 5.98
N VAL A 46 -1.87 3.54 7.30
CA VAL A 46 -3.08 3.98 8.03
C VAL A 46 -3.52 5.38 7.59
N LEU A 47 -2.57 6.32 7.47
CA LEU A 47 -2.88 7.67 7.01
C LEU A 47 -3.38 7.66 5.55
N TRP A 48 -2.70 6.92 4.67
CA TRP A 48 -3.08 6.82 3.26
C TRP A 48 -4.46 6.22 3.06
N ILE A 49 -4.70 5.03 3.62
CA ILE A 49 -5.98 4.33 3.46
C ILE A 49 -7.11 5.05 4.20
N GLY A 50 -6.83 5.63 5.37
CA GLY A 50 -7.80 6.46 6.10
C GLY A 50 -8.28 7.66 5.28
N LEU A 51 -7.37 8.39 4.63
CA LEU A 51 -7.73 9.50 3.74
C LEU A 51 -8.42 9.03 2.46
N LEU A 52 -8.04 7.85 1.90
CA LEU A 52 -8.75 7.25 0.77
C LEU A 52 -10.22 7.00 1.12
N TYR A 53 -10.50 6.44 2.30
CA TYR A 53 -11.86 6.18 2.75
C TYR A 53 -12.60 7.47 3.11
N TYR A 54 -11.92 8.45 3.69
CA TYR A 54 -12.48 9.77 3.91
C TYR A 54 -13.00 10.39 2.60
N PHE A 55 -12.17 10.43 1.55
CA PHE A 55 -12.57 10.97 0.25
C PHE A 55 -13.75 10.19 -0.35
N ASN A 56 -13.72 8.86 -0.29
CA ASN A 56 -14.70 8.02 -0.96
C ASN A 56 -15.97 7.76 -0.17
N PHE A 57 -15.94 7.75 1.16
CA PHE A 57 -17.09 7.39 1.99
C PHE A 57 -17.73 8.59 2.67
N VAL A 58 -16.94 9.60 3.01
CA VAL A 58 -17.43 10.76 3.77
C VAL A 58 -17.59 11.96 2.86
N GLN A 59 -16.53 12.43 2.23
CA GLN A 59 -16.56 13.64 1.40
C GLN A 59 -17.47 13.49 0.18
N THR A 60 -17.47 12.33 -0.48
CA THR A 60 -18.32 12.10 -1.64
C THR A 60 -19.82 12.15 -1.27
N GLU A 61 -20.20 11.60 -0.13
CA GLU A 61 -21.59 11.65 0.35
C GLU A 61 -21.96 13.08 0.78
N TYR A 62 -21.10 13.77 1.52
CA TYR A 62 -21.28 15.17 1.87
C TYR A 62 -21.52 16.06 0.62
N PHE A 63 -20.79 15.83 -0.46
CA PHE A 63 -20.95 16.62 -1.69
C PHE A 63 -22.26 16.40 -2.45
N LYS A 64 -22.99 15.33 -2.17
CA LYS A 64 -24.33 15.10 -2.77
C LYS A 64 -25.38 16.04 -2.18
N ASP A 65 -25.29 16.26 -0.86
CA ASP A 65 -26.32 16.98 -0.11
C ASP A 65 -25.89 18.42 0.24
N SER A 66 -24.63 18.81 -0.05
CA SER A 66 -24.10 20.11 0.28
C SER A 66 -24.49 21.19 -0.74
N GLU A 67 -24.74 22.40 -0.25
CA GLU A 67 -24.94 23.58 -1.08
C GLU A 67 -23.70 23.85 -1.96
N PRO A 68 -23.88 24.41 -3.18
CA PRO A 68 -22.75 24.68 -4.08
C PRO A 68 -21.65 25.55 -3.47
N SER A 69 -22.02 26.54 -2.64
CA SER A 69 -21.07 27.40 -1.93
C SER A 69 -20.22 26.66 -0.92
N ALA A 70 -20.85 25.78 -0.13
CA ALA A 70 -20.16 24.93 0.86
C ALA A 70 -19.22 23.94 0.17
N LYS A 71 -19.69 23.31 -0.92
CA LYS A 71 -18.85 22.45 -1.74
C LYS A 71 -17.63 23.18 -2.31
N SER A 72 -17.82 24.38 -2.82
CA SER A 72 -16.73 25.22 -3.34
C SER A 72 -15.72 25.56 -2.23
N ASP A 73 -16.17 25.92 -1.04
CA ASP A 73 -15.30 26.25 0.09
C ASP A 73 -14.44 25.04 0.52
N VAL A 74 -15.06 23.87 0.63
CA VAL A 74 -14.35 22.62 0.93
C VAL A 74 -13.30 22.29 -0.14
N VAL A 75 -13.66 22.38 -1.42
CA VAL A 75 -12.73 22.11 -2.54
C VAL A 75 -11.54 23.08 -2.52
N GLN A 76 -11.76 24.33 -2.16
CA GLN A 76 -10.69 25.35 -2.16
C GLN A 76 -9.80 25.32 -0.89
N LYS A 77 -10.37 24.96 0.26
CA LYS A 77 -9.65 25.10 1.55
C LYS A 77 -9.27 23.77 2.19
N LEU A 78 -10.15 22.78 2.18
CA LEU A 78 -9.89 21.50 2.84
C LEU A 78 -9.20 20.48 1.94
N VAL A 79 -9.69 20.32 0.71
CA VAL A 79 -9.19 19.31 -0.23
C VAL A 79 -7.69 19.46 -0.53
N PRO A 80 -7.10 20.64 -0.73
CA PRO A 80 -5.66 20.78 -0.97
C PRO A 80 -4.79 20.23 0.17
N ASN A 81 -5.19 20.50 1.43
CA ASN A 81 -4.48 19.99 2.59
C ASN A 81 -4.61 18.47 2.71
N ALA A 82 -5.82 17.94 2.59
CA ALA A 82 -6.06 16.50 2.65
C ALA A 82 -5.31 15.75 1.54
N LEU A 83 -5.29 16.28 0.31
CA LEU A 83 -4.52 15.72 -0.81
C LEU A 83 -3.01 15.78 -0.59
N TRP A 84 -2.50 16.80 0.11
CA TRP A 84 -1.07 16.86 0.44
C TRP A 84 -0.66 15.67 1.33
N TYR A 85 -1.38 15.43 2.43
CA TYR A 85 -1.14 14.29 3.29
C TYR A 85 -1.37 12.96 2.57
N PHE A 86 -2.44 12.86 1.79
CA PHE A 86 -2.80 11.65 1.04
C PHE A 86 -1.69 11.19 0.10
N ARG A 87 -1.16 12.09 -0.72
CA ARG A 87 -0.12 11.72 -1.70
C ARG A 87 1.22 11.38 -1.04
N TRP A 88 1.61 12.13 0.00
CA TRP A 88 2.86 11.84 0.71
C TRP A 88 2.76 10.57 1.54
N ALA A 89 1.63 10.31 2.17
CA ALA A 89 1.37 9.04 2.83
C ALA A 89 1.47 7.86 1.85
N ALA A 90 0.89 7.98 0.64
CA ALA A 90 1.04 6.99 -0.41
C ALA A 90 2.50 6.78 -0.82
N ALA A 91 3.28 7.87 -1.01
CA ALA A 91 4.70 7.79 -1.37
C ALA A 91 5.53 7.09 -0.29
N PHE A 92 5.37 7.50 0.98
CA PHE A 92 6.14 6.90 2.08
C PHE A 92 5.71 5.45 2.35
N THR A 93 4.43 5.11 2.22
CA THR A 93 3.98 3.71 2.28
C THR A 93 4.64 2.89 1.17
N PHE A 94 4.66 3.40 -0.06
CA PHE A 94 5.31 2.73 -1.18
C PHE A 94 6.82 2.54 -0.97
N LEU A 95 7.55 3.60 -0.59
CA LEU A 95 8.99 3.53 -0.38
C LEU A 95 9.38 2.59 0.76
N THR A 96 8.68 2.66 1.89
CA THR A 96 8.90 1.73 3.00
C THR A 96 8.51 0.31 2.64
N GLY A 97 7.49 0.12 1.80
CA GLY A 97 7.09 -1.17 1.25
C GLY A 97 8.16 -1.79 0.35
N LEU A 98 8.80 -1.00 -0.51
CA LEU A 98 9.94 -1.47 -1.34
C LEU A 98 11.11 -1.94 -0.47
N TYR A 99 11.42 -1.19 0.59
CA TYR A 99 12.47 -1.59 1.53
C TYR A 99 12.12 -2.91 2.24
N LEU A 100 10.87 -3.06 2.69
CA LEU A 100 10.41 -4.29 3.33
C LEU A 100 10.43 -5.49 2.36
N LEU A 101 10.08 -5.30 1.09
CA LEU A 101 10.18 -6.36 0.07
C LEU A 101 11.64 -6.78 -0.15
N TYR A 102 12.56 -5.83 -0.20
CA TYR A 102 14.00 -6.12 -0.30
C TYR A 102 14.48 -6.94 0.91
N TRP A 103 14.10 -6.53 2.12
CA TRP A 103 14.47 -7.21 3.36
C TRP A 103 13.86 -8.61 3.48
N LEU A 104 12.60 -8.79 3.01
CA LEU A 104 11.86 -10.05 3.04
C LEU A 104 12.13 -10.96 1.85
N SER A 105 13.12 -10.67 1.02
CA SER A 105 13.38 -11.35 -0.27
C SER A 105 13.44 -12.88 -0.21
N ILE A 106 13.74 -13.46 0.96
CA ILE A 106 13.82 -14.91 1.19
C ILE A 106 12.45 -15.55 1.51
N THR A 107 11.46 -14.76 1.93
CA THR A 107 10.15 -15.24 2.39
C THR A 107 8.98 -14.73 1.54
N VAL A 108 9.25 -14.38 0.30
CA VAL A 108 8.23 -13.86 -0.63
C VAL A 108 7.25 -14.97 -0.99
N ASN A 109 5.96 -14.72 -0.77
CA ASN A 109 4.86 -15.59 -1.15
C ASN A 109 3.92 -14.90 -2.16
N ILE A 110 3.02 -15.66 -2.80
CA ILE A 110 2.07 -15.14 -3.79
C ILE A 110 1.24 -13.98 -3.23
N GLY A 111 0.80 -14.08 -1.98
CA GLY A 111 0.01 -13.03 -1.32
C GLY A 111 0.75 -11.70 -1.26
N ILE A 112 2.03 -11.69 -0.82
CA ILE A 112 2.79 -10.45 -0.76
C ILE A 112 3.07 -9.87 -2.14
N VAL A 113 3.28 -10.70 -3.16
CA VAL A 113 3.49 -10.24 -4.54
C VAL A 113 2.24 -9.55 -5.07
N LEU A 114 1.07 -10.19 -4.95
CA LEU A 114 -0.20 -9.62 -5.43
C LEU A 114 -0.61 -8.38 -4.62
N GLY A 115 -0.43 -8.40 -3.29
CA GLY A 115 -0.69 -7.26 -2.43
C GLY A 115 0.22 -6.06 -2.74
N SER A 116 1.51 -6.32 -2.98
CA SER A 116 2.48 -5.28 -3.36
C SER A 116 2.20 -4.71 -4.76
N LEU A 117 1.77 -5.55 -5.71
CA LEU A 117 1.34 -5.08 -7.03
C LEU A 117 0.15 -4.13 -6.91
N MET A 118 -0.89 -4.50 -6.15
CA MET A 118 -2.03 -3.60 -5.91
C MET A 118 -1.59 -2.30 -5.24
N GLY A 119 -0.78 -2.36 -4.17
CA GLY A 119 -0.26 -1.18 -3.49
C GLY A 119 0.55 -0.26 -4.41
N THR A 120 1.35 -0.83 -5.31
CA THR A 120 2.13 -0.09 -6.32
C THR A 120 1.22 0.63 -7.30
N LEU A 121 0.23 -0.05 -7.87
CA LEU A 121 -0.75 0.55 -8.79
C LEU A 121 -1.58 1.63 -8.10
N MET A 122 -2.02 1.38 -6.87
CA MET A 122 -2.73 2.38 -6.06
C MET A 122 -1.87 3.62 -5.81
N ALA A 123 -0.59 3.49 -5.51
CA ALA A 123 0.33 4.62 -5.34
C ALA A 123 0.56 5.36 -6.67
N ALA A 124 0.72 4.62 -7.77
CA ALA A 124 0.82 5.19 -9.12
C ALA A 124 -0.44 5.99 -9.47
N ASN A 125 -1.62 5.46 -9.20
CA ASN A 125 -2.88 6.17 -9.38
C ASN A 125 -2.95 7.49 -8.60
N VAL A 126 -2.46 7.51 -7.35
CA VAL A 126 -2.42 8.75 -6.56
C VAL A 126 -1.56 9.81 -7.23
N TRP A 127 -0.36 9.45 -7.68
CA TRP A 127 0.61 10.41 -8.19
C TRP A 127 0.39 10.80 -9.65
N PHE A 128 -0.03 9.86 -10.49
CA PHE A 128 -0.10 10.08 -11.94
C PHE A 128 -1.51 10.31 -12.47
N VAL A 129 -2.55 9.91 -11.72
CA VAL A 129 -3.95 10.08 -12.15
C VAL A 129 -4.70 11.02 -11.21
N ILE A 130 -4.80 10.67 -9.91
CA ILE A 130 -5.66 11.42 -8.98
C ILE A 130 -5.11 12.83 -8.76
N TRP A 131 -3.86 12.96 -8.37
CA TRP A 131 -3.24 14.24 -8.04
C TRP A 131 -3.25 15.25 -9.21
N PRO A 132 -2.82 14.92 -10.44
CA PRO A 132 -2.83 15.87 -11.55
C PRO A 132 -4.25 16.33 -11.91
N ASN A 133 -5.22 15.43 -11.89
CA ASN A 133 -6.61 15.76 -12.20
C ASN A 133 -7.29 16.56 -11.08
N GLN A 134 -7.00 16.27 -9.82
CA GLN A 134 -7.50 17.06 -8.70
C GLN A 134 -6.96 18.49 -8.70
N LYS A 135 -5.72 18.72 -9.13
CA LYS A 135 -5.22 20.09 -9.34
C LYS A 135 -6.05 20.89 -10.32
N LYS A 136 -6.51 20.26 -11.42
CA LYS A 136 -7.40 20.91 -12.40
C LYS A 136 -8.77 21.23 -11.80
N VAL A 137 -9.33 20.32 -11.00
CA VAL A 137 -10.60 20.54 -10.29
C VAL A 137 -10.48 21.73 -9.33
N ILE A 138 -9.42 21.77 -8.52
CA ILE A 138 -9.19 22.85 -7.55
C ILE A 138 -8.99 24.19 -8.26
N ALA A 139 -8.27 24.20 -9.38
CA ALA A 139 -8.03 25.39 -10.18
C ALA A 139 -9.23 25.87 -10.99
N GLY A 140 -10.35 25.12 -11.03
CA GLY A 140 -11.50 25.43 -11.87
C GLY A 140 -11.18 25.43 -13.37
N ALA A 141 -10.27 24.54 -13.81
CA ALA A 141 -9.86 24.45 -15.21
C ALA A 141 -11.05 24.14 -16.15
N PRO A 142 -10.98 24.50 -17.44
CA PRO A 142 -12.06 24.25 -18.39
C PRO A 142 -12.44 22.76 -18.50
N ASP A 143 -11.51 21.86 -18.27
CA ASP A 143 -11.69 20.40 -18.28
C ASP A 143 -11.86 19.80 -16.86
N ALA A 144 -12.22 20.62 -15.86
CA ALA A 144 -12.33 20.19 -14.46
C ALA A 144 -13.35 19.06 -14.26
N ALA A 145 -14.43 19.03 -15.01
CA ALA A 145 -15.45 17.97 -14.93
C ALA A 145 -14.88 16.62 -15.37
N ASP A 146 -14.19 16.57 -16.51
CA ASP A 146 -13.54 15.34 -17.01
C ASP A 146 -12.38 14.91 -16.12
N ALA A 147 -11.60 15.86 -15.64
CA ALA A 147 -10.54 15.60 -14.68
C ALA A 147 -11.08 15.01 -13.36
N GLY A 148 -12.19 15.57 -12.85
CA GLY A 148 -12.89 15.05 -11.68
C GLY A 148 -13.39 13.62 -11.87
N ALA A 149 -13.95 13.32 -13.05
CA ALA A 149 -14.41 11.97 -13.38
C ALA A 149 -13.25 10.95 -13.41
N LYS A 150 -12.12 11.31 -14.04
CA LYS A 150 -10.91 10.47 -14.07
C LYS A 150 -10.33 10.23 -12.69
N ALA A 151 -10.16 11.29 -11.91
CA ALA A 151 -9.70 11.18 -10.53
C ALA A 151 -10.63 10.32 -9.66
N GLY A 152 -11.94 10.49 -9.84
CA GLY A 152 -12.97 9.72 -9.15
C GLY A 152 -12.92 8.24 -9.48
N LEU A 153 -12.76 7.88 -10.75
CA LEU A 153 -12.66 6.50 -11.19
C LEU A 153 -11.42 5.82 -10.60
N ALA A 154 -10.25 6.44 -10.71
CA ALA A 154 -9.00 5.93 -10.14
C ALA A 154 -9.09 5.81 -8.60
N SER A 155 -9.72 6.78 -7.92
CA SER A 155 -9.92 6.73 -6.47
C SER A 155 -10.87 5.60 -6.05
N ARG A 156 -11.94 5.35 -6.80
CA ARG A 156 -12.84 4.20 -6.56
C ARG A 156 -12.15 2.87 -6.81
N THR A 157 -11.30 2.77 -7.83
CA THR A 157 -10.50 1.57 -8.06
C THR A 157 -9.49 1.34 -6.93
N ASN A 158 -8.82 2.38 -6.45
CA ASN A 158 -7.95 2.28 -5.27
C ASN A 158 -8.73 1.80 -4.04
N THR A 159 -9.97 2.28 -3.85
CA THR A 159 -10.83 1.81 -2.75
C THR A 159 -11.18 0.33 -2.91
N LEU A 160 -11.48 -0.12 -4.13
CA LEU A 160 -11.72 -1.53 -4.43
C LEU A 160 -10.50 -2.41 -4.12
N PHE A 161 -9.31 -1.98 -4.54
CA PHE A 161 -8.05 -2.69 -4.30
C PHE A 161 -7.61 -2.68 -2.83
N SER A 162 -7.97 -1.66 -2.07
CA SER A 162 -7.48 -1.50 -0.70
C SER A 162 -7.85 -2.67 0.21
N LEU A 163 -9.04 -3.26 0.05
CA LEU A 163 -9.51 -4.36 0.88
C LEU A 163 -8.72 -5.66 0.63
N PRO A 164 -8.62 -6.20 -0.60
CA PRO A 164 -7.80 -7.37 -0.86
C PRO A 164 -6.31 -7.10 -0.63
N MET A 165 -5.80 -5.91 -0.92
CA MET A 165 -4.42 -5.54 -0.66
C MET A 165 -4.09 -5.65 0.84
N LEU A 166 -4.91 -5.04 1.71
CA LEU A 166 -4.74 -5.13 3.17
C LEU A 166 -4.82 -6.57 3.67
N TYR A 167 -5.79 -7.35 3.16
CA TYR A 167 -5.91 -8.77 3.51
C TYR A 167 -4.64 -9.54 3.15
N LEU A 168 -4.13 -9.38 1.93
CA LEU A 168 -2.93 -10.07 1.45
C LEU A 168 -1.68 -9.67 2.23
N MET A 169 -1.54 -8.39 2.62
CA MET A 169 -0.45 -7.92 3.48
C MET A 169 -0.50 -8.58 4.87
N VAL A 170 -1.68 -8.64 5.50
CA VAL A 170 -1.87 -9.30 6.80
C VAL A 170 -1.64 -10.80 6.69
N PHE A 171 -2.24 -11.45 5.68
CA PHE A 171 -2.08 -12.88 5.42
C PHE A 171 -0.61 -13.26 5.24
N SER A 172 0.14 -12.50 4.44
CA SER A 172 1.56 -12.76 4.17
C SER A 172 2.44 -12.63 5.41
N ALA A 173 2.08 -11.74 6.34
CA ALA A 173 2.84 -11.51 7.56
C ALA A 173 2.48 -12.50 8.69
N HIS A 174 1.23 -12.99 8.75
CA HIS A 174 0.70 -13.74 9.89
C HIS A 174 0.10 -15.10 9.52
N GLY A 175 -0.07 -15.40 8.24
CA GLY A 175 -0.66 -16.64 7.74
C GLY A 175 0.25 -17.88 7.79
N GLY A 176 1.48 -17.76 8.27
CA GLY A 176 2.50 -18.82 8.21
C GLY A 176 2.21 -20.10 8.99
N SER A 177 1.14 -20.16 9.80
CA SER A 177 0.65 -21.36 10.47
C SER A 177 -0.42 -22.12 9.64
N LEU A 178 -0.92 -21.51 8.58
CA LEU A 178 -1.85 -22.18 7.66
C LEU A 178 -1.03 -23.01 6.65
N PRO A 179 -1.49 -24.22 6.29
CA PRO A 179 -0.80 -25.03 5.30
C PRO A 179 -0.78 -24.24 3.99
N MET A 180 0.37 -23.62 3.71
CA MET A 180 0.61 -23.04 2.40
C MET A 180 0.85 -24.22 1.45
N ILE A 181 0.04 -24.34 0.43
CA ILE A 181 0.31 -25.25 -0.67
C ILE A 181 1.68 -24.86 -1.20
N ALA A 182 2.62 -25.82 -1.19
CA ALA A 182 3.94 -25.60 -1.79
C ALA A 182 3.71 -25.06 -3.19
N VAL A 183 4.26 -23.88 -3.49
CA VAL A 183 4.03 -23.18 -4.77
C VAL A 183 4.73 -23.97 -5.87
N THR A 184 4.13 -25.06 -6.26
CA THR A 184 4.52 -25.86 -7.45
C THR A 184 3.78 -25.38 -8.69
N ASP A 185 2.70 -24.63 -8.51
CA ASP A 185 1.86 -24.09 -9.57
C ASP A 185 1.74 -22.55 -9.44
N MET A 186 2.16 -21.83 -10.46
CA MET A 186 2.07 -20.38 -10.55
C MET A 186 0.72 -19.90 -11.11
N THR A 187 -0.25 -20.77 -11.30
CA THR A 187 -1.57 -20.43 -11.86
C THR A 187 -2.27 -19.36 -11.04
N GLY A 188 -2.27 -19.50 -9.71
CA GLY A 188 -2.87 -18.52 -8.80
C GLY A 188 -2.25 -17.12 -8.94
N LEU A 189 -0.93 -17.05 -9.11
CA LEU A 189 -0.24 -15.78 -9.33
C LEU A 189 -0.67 -15.13 -10.65
N TRP A 190 -0.66 -15.88 -11.76
CA TRP A 190 -0.99 -15.33 -13.06
C TRP A 190 -2.47 -14.93 -13.18
N VAL A 191 -3.37 -15.71 -12.62
CA VAL A 191 -4.80 -15.36 -12.53
C VAL A 191 -4.99 -14.09 -11.69
N GLY A 192 -4.31 -13.99 -10.54
CA GLY A 192 -4.35 -12.79 -9.70
C GLY A 192 -3.83 -11.55 -10.43
N ILE A 193 -2.69 -11.64 -11.11
CA ILE A 193 -2.15 -10.56 -11.93
C ILE A 193 -3.15 -10.15 -13.02
N ALA A 194 -3.74 -11.11 -13.72
CA ALA A 194 -4.72 -10.82 -14.78
C ALA A 194 -5.94 -10.05 -14.24
N ILE A 195 -6.49 -10.46 -13.10
CA ILE A 195 -7.60 -9.77 -12.44
C ILE A 195 -7.20 -8.31 -12.10
N ILE A 196 -6.03 -8.13 -11.48
CA ILE A 196 -5.52 -6.79 -11.11
C ILE A 196 -5.36 -5.91 -12.34
N VAL A 197 -4.72 -6.42 -13.39
CA VAL A 197 -4.48 -5.66 -14.64
C VAL A 197 -5.79 -5.28 -15.32
N LEU A 198 -6.78 -6.17 -15.36
CA LEU A 198 -8.09 -5.87 -15.96
C LEU A 198 -8.83 -4.78 -15.19
N ILE A 199 -8.81 -4.83 -13.86
CA ILE A 199 -9.43 -3.79 -13.02
C ILE A 199 -8.69 -2.45 -13.20
N GLU A 200 -7.36 -2.45 -13.23
CA GLU A 200 -6.56 -1.24 -13.43
C GLU A 200 -6.74 -0.67 -14.84
N ALA A 201 -6.84 -1.50 -15.86
CA ALA A 201 -7.15 -1.06 -17.21
C ALA A 201 -8.50 -0.31 -17.27
N ASN A 202 -9.51 -0.77 -16.51
CA ASN A 202 -10.76 -0.01 -16.38
C ASN A 202 -10.55 1.33 -15.64
N ALA A 203 -9.65 1.42 -14.68
CA ALA A 203 -9.35 2.67 -13.99
C ALA A 203 -8.75 3.74 -14.89
N LEU A 204 -7.91 3.31 -15.86
CA LEU A 204 -7.18 4.20 -16.76
C LEU A 204 -7.96 4.56 -18.03
N PHE A 205 -8.65 3.59 -18.60
CA PHE A 205 -9.27 3.70 -19.95
C PHE A 205 -10.78 3.49 -19.95
N GLY A 206 -11.35 3.05 -18.84
CA GLY A 206 -12.76 2.69 -18.76
C GLY A 206 -13.65 3.79 -18.20
N LYS A 207 -14.74 3.35 -17.59
CA LYS A 207 -15.79 4.20 -17.00
C LYS A 207 -16.24 3.65 -15.66
N MET A 208 -16.87 4.53 -14.87
CA MET A 208 -17.52 4.12 -13.64
C MET A 208 -18.58 3.05 -13.96
N ASN A 209 -18.55 1.95 -13.21
CA ASN A 209 -19.43 0.80 -13.39
C ASN A 209 -20.23 0.52 -12.10
N PRO A 210 -21.32 -0.26 -12.15
CA PRO A 210 -22.19 -0.50 -11.00
C PRO A 210 -21.47 -1.09 -9.77
N LEU A 211 -20.36 -1.81 -9.96
CA LEU A 211 -19.61 -2.46 -8.87
C LEU A 211 -18.86 -1.45 -7.97
N ILE A 212 -18.61 -0.24 -8.46
CA ILE A 212 -17.83 0.77 -7.73
C ILE A 212 -18.52 2.14 -7.64
N THR A 213 -19.70 2.31 -8.23
CA THR A 213 -20.41 3.61 -8.33
C THR A 213 -20.82 4.15 -6.96
N SER A 214 -21.37 3.32 -6.08
CA SER A 214 -21.80 3.73 -4.74
C SER A 214 -20.82 3.27 -3.67
N VAL A 215 -20.90 3.91 -2.49
CA VAL A 215 -20.14 3.50 -1.32
C VAL A 215 -20.41 2.04 -0.95
N LYS A 216 -21.69 1.65 -0.90
CA LYS A 216 -22.08 0.26 -0.62
C LYS A 216 -21.54 -0.71 -1.66
N ALA A 217 -21.68 -0.36 -2.94
CA ALA A 217 -21.20 -1.22 -4.03
C ALA A 217 -19.69 -1.46 -3.96
N VAL A 218 -18.86 -0.42 -3.79
CA VAL A 218 -17.42 -0.59 -3.74
C VAL A 218 -16.95 -1.39 -2.52
N ILE A 219 -17.63 -1.24 -1.37
CA ILE A 219 -17.33 -2.03 -0.17
C ILE A 219 -17.66 -3.51 -0.42
N HIS A 220 -18.87 -3.83 -0.89
CA HIS A 220 -19.25 -5.23 -1.15
C HIS A 220 -18.38 -5.87 -2.24
N SER A 221 -18.10 -5.14 -3.31
CA SER A 221 -17.20 -5.62 -4.37
C SER A 221 -15.76 -5.83 -3.87
N GLY A 222 -15.28 -4.96 -3.00
CA GLY A 222 -13.96 -5.11 -2.39
C GLY A 222 -13.88 -6.31 -1.44
N LEU A 223 -14.92 -6.55 -0.64
CA LEU A 223 -15.02 -7.75 0.22
C LEU A 223 -15.10 -9.02 -0.61
N LEU A 224 -15.90 -9.04 -1.68
CA LEU A 224 -15.99 -10.16 -2.60
C LEU A 224 -14.63 -10.42 -3.27
N LEU A 225 -13.97 -9.36 -3.74
CA LEU A 225 -12.64 -9.45 -4.34
C LEU A 225 -11.61 -9.97 -3.34
N THR A 226 -11.70 -9.58 -2.07
CA THR A 226 -10.86 -10.10 -0.98
C THR A 226 -11.06 -11.61 -0.82
N LEU A 227 -12.30 -12.07 -0.84
CA LEU A 227 -12.61 -13.51 -0.77
C LEU A 227 -12.02 -14.25 -1.97
N VAL A 228 -12.16 -13.70 -3.18
CA VAL A 228 -11.59 -14.29 -4.40
C VAL A 228 -10.07 -14.41 -4.28
N PHE A 229 -9.37 -13.36 -3.86
CA PHE A 229 -7.91 -13.41 -3.67
C PHE A 229 -7.50 -14.33 -2.51
N GLY A 230 -8.29 -14.40 -1.44
CA GLY A 230 -8.07 -15.35 -0.35
C GLY A 230 -8.13 -16.80 -0.82
N ILE A 231 -9.14 -17.14 -1.62
CA ILE A 231 -9.27 -18.48 -2.23
C ILE A 231 -8.11 -18.75 -3.18
N LEU A 232 -7.77 -17.78 -4.03
CA LEU A 232 -6.74 -17.91 -5.05
C LEU A 232 -5.35 -18.14 -4.43
N VAL A 233 -5.00 -17.43 -3.37
CA VAL A 233 -3.69 -17.57 -2.69
C VAL A 233 -3.63 -18.85 -1.84
N HIS A 234 -4.78 -19.41 -1.43
CA HIS A 234 -4.81 -20.56 -0.54
C HIS A 234 -4.98 -21.90 -1.27
N TYR A 235 -5.65 -21.91 -2.43
CA TYR A 235 -6.03 -23.16 -3.11
C TYR A 235 -5.49 -23.32 -4.53
N LEU A 236 -4.93 -22.26 -5.14
CA LEU A 236 -4.34 -22.26 -6.48
C LEU A 236 -2.88 -21.80 -6.44
#